data_2c455e7da1248a7c2bd4ffc24c3f0836
#
_entry.id   2c455e7da1248a7c2bd4ffc24c3f0836
#
_cell.length_a   1.000
_cell.length_b   1.000
_cell.length_c   1.000
_cell.angle_alpha   90.00
_cell.angle_beta   90.00
_cell.angle_gamma   90.00
#
_symmetry.space_group_name_H-M   'P 1'
#
loop_
_entity.id
_entity.type
_entity.pdbx_description
1 polymer ?
#
loop_
_entity_poly.entity_id
_entity_poly.type
_entity_poly.pdbx_seq_one_letter_code
_entity_poly.pdbx_strand_id
1 'polypeptide(L)'
;SDKEGEKAAARAVYDRGDHSVELTHILFRLPEKTVSKDTVAVYQEAMRVYERLQKGEDMETVGKALAEKDKEHVACEYVRCLLPMQSLKVFEDAAYSLPIGVVSEPVRTKLGFHLIKVHSRKPNPGRVHVAHILIAFPKDSAIQDSSAFLAKAQAIYKQVQEGADFGELAKEYSGDAASAKKEGVLPWFGVGEMVQPFEQAAFALSKPGDLSEVVETRFGYHIIKLIDKKGRPSFEEEEKALSRRMGQGERNFELSLIHI
;
A
#
# COMPACT_ATOMS: atom_id res chain seq x y z
N SER A 1 -19.90 29.84 5.77
CA SER A 1 -18.76 29.80 6.67
C SER A 1 -18.28 28.39 6.91
N ASP A 2 -19.19 27.44 7.20
CA ASP A 2 -18.84 26.04 7.43
C ASP A 2 -18.44 25.34 6.12
N LYS A 3 -19.11 25.66 5.03
CA LYS A 3 -18.84 25.10 3.70
C LYS A 3 -17.44 25.45 3.17
N GLU A 4 -16.94 26.65 3.44
CA GLU A 4 -15.59 27.06 3.04
C GLU A 4 -14.52 26.31 3.83
N GLY A 5 -14.76 26.12 5.13
CA GLY A 5 -13.89 25.31 5.97
C GLY A 5 -13.85 23.85 5.56
N GLU A 6 -15.02 23.27 5.24
CA GLU A 6 -15.13 21.90 4.73
C GLU A 6 -14.41 21.73 3.40
N LYS A 7 -14.56 22.71 2.49
CA LYS A 7 -13.88 22.70 1.19
C LYS A 7 -12.36 22.78 1.36
N ALA A 8 -11.88 23.67 2.24
CA ALA A 8 -10.46 23.80 2.53
C ALA A 8 -9.87 22.52 3.12
N ALA A 9 -10.61 21.86 4.03
CA ALA A 9 -10.20 20.60 4.61
C ALA A 9 -10.15 19.48 3.56
N ALA A 10 -11.14 19.39 2.68
CA ALA A 10 -11.15 18.44 1.57
C ALA A 10 -9.99 18.71 0.60
N ARG A 11 -9.68 19.96 0.32
CA ARG A 11 -8.55 20.35 -0.53
C ARG A 11 -7.22 19.90 0.06
N ALA A 12 -7.04 20.08 1.35
CA ALA A 12 -5.81 19.65 2.04
C ALA A 12 -5.60 18.13 1.93
N VAL A 13 -6.66 17.34 2.11
CA VAL A 13 -6.61 15.89 1.93
C VAL A 13 -6.30 15.53 0.47
N TYR A 14 -6.96 16.19 -0.47
CA TYR A 14 -6.73 15.97 -1.89
C TYR A 14 -5.26 16.24 -2.27
N ASP A 15 -4.71 17.36 -1.82
CA ASP A 15 -3.33 17.74 -2.14
C ASP A 15 -2.30 16.75 -1.57
N ARG A 16 -2.56 16.19 -0.37
CA ARG A 16 -1.74 15.10 0.17
C ARG A 16 -1.68 13.90 -0.77
N GLY A 17 -2.78 13.60 -1.43
CA GLY A 17 -2.90 12.48 -2.36
C GLY A 17 -2.04 12.59 -3.63
N ASP A 18 -1.36 13.71 -3.87
CA ASP A 18 -0.35 13.85 -4.93
C ASP A 18 0.84 12.91 -4.72
N HIS A 19 1.06 12.45 -3.49
CA HIS A 19 2.13 11.54 -3.11
C HIS A 19 1.61 10.42 -2.20
N SER A 20 2.21 9.24 -2.32
CA SER A 20 2.12 8.18 -1.32
C SER A 20 3.33 8.23 -0.41
N VAL A 21 3.18 7.71 0.81
CA VAL A 21 4.25 7.68 1.82
C VAL A 21 4.66 6.26 2.10
N GLU A 22 5.95 6.00 2.00
CA GLU A 22 6.58 4.76 2.46
C GLU A 22 7.18 5.02 3.83
N LEU A 23 6.85 4.18 4.82
CA LEU A 23 7.31 4.38 6.19
C LEU A 23 7.46 3.06 6.96
N THR A 24 8.19 3.13 8.07
CA THR A 24 8.17 2.11 9.13
C THR A 24 7.71 2.78 10.41
N HIS A 25 6.93 2.08 11.22
CA HIS A 25 6.59 2.56 12.55
C HIS A 25 6.66 1.46 13.60
N ILE A 26 6.92 1.89 14.83
CA ILE A 26 6.84 1.03 16.02
C ILE A 26 5.70 1.58 16.86
N LEU A 27 4.72 0.73 17.14
CA LEU A 27 3.57 1.08 17.99
C LEU A 27 3.77 0.46 19.37
N PHE A 28 3.68 1.31 20.39
CA PHE A 28 3.58 0.92 21.79
C PHE A 28 2.12 1.09 22.21
N ARG A 29 1.40 -0.03 22.34
CA ARG A 29 -0.05 -0.01 22.55
C ARG A 29 -0.42 0.44 23.96
N LEU A 30 -1.54 1.16 24.02
CA LEU A 30 -2.22 1.48 25.28
C LEU A 30 -3.47 0.61 25.39
N PRO A 31 -3.83 0.17 26.62
CA PRO A 31 -5.08 -0.52 26.86
C PRO A 31 -6.30 0.32 26.46
N GLU A 32 -7.40 -0.30 26.06
CA GLU A 32 -8.64 0.41 25.72
C GLU A 32 -9.15 1.30 26.87
N LYS A 33 -9.01 0.84 28.10
CA LYS A 33 -9.34 1.61 29.31
C LYS A 33 -8.04 2.11 29.94
N THR A 34 -7.53 3.20 29.39
CA THR A 34 -6.25 3.77 29.80
C THR A 34 -6.43 4.73 30.98
N VAL A 35 -5.64 4.53 32.02
CA VAL A 35 -5.45 5.50 33.11
C VAL A 35 -4.15 6.27 32.90
N SER A 36 -4.04 7.46 33.49
CA SER A 36 -2.87 8.35 33.33
C SER A 36 -1.53 7.66 33.61
N LYS A 37 -1.49 6.76 34.59
CA LYS A 37 -0.29 6.00 34.97
C LYS A 37 0.21 5.12 33.81
N ASP A 38 -0.70 4.45 33.13
CA ASP A 38 -0.37 3.58 31.99
C ASP A 38 0.14 4.41 30.82
N THR A 39 -0.48 5.55 30.56
CA THR A 39 -0.04 6.47 29.50
C THR A 39 1.39 6.94 29.73
N VAL A 40 1.75 7.34 30.95
CA VAL A 40 3.11 7.76 31.27
C VAL A 40 4.11 6.63 31.10
N ALA A 41 3.79 5.43 31.58
CA ALA A 41 4.68 4.27 31.48
C ALA A 41 4.96 3.89 30.03
N VAL A 42 3.93 3.85 29.18
CA VAL A 42 4.08 3.52 27.76
C VAL A 42 4.83 4.62 27.00
N TYR A 43 4.54 5.89 27.31
CA TYR A 43 5.30 7.01 26.76
C TYR A 43 6.79 6.92 27.10
N GLN A 44 7.12 6.61 28.33
CA GLN A 44 8.51 6.47 28.77
C GLN A 44 9.22 5.33 28.07
N GLU A 45 8.53 4.20 27.82
CA GLU A 45 9.06 3.10 27.05
C GLU A 45 9.34 3.53 25.61
N ALA A 46 8.39 4.21 24.97
CA ALA A 46 8.57 4.74 23.62
C ALA A 46 9.76 5.71 23.55
N MET A 47 9.92 6.57 24.55
CA MET A 47 11.06 7.51 24.62
C MET A 47 12.40 6.80 24.80
N ARG A 48 12.46 5.74 25.59
CA ARG A 48 13.69 4.95 25.73
C ARG A 48 14.11 4.34 24.40
N VAL A 49 13.15 3.82 23.63
CA VAL A 49 13.42 3.28 22.29
C VAL A 49 13.80 4.39 21.33
N TYR A 50 13.09 5.51 21.34
CA TYR A 50 13.45 6.69 20.55
C TYR A 50 14.91 7.09 20.75
N GLU A 51 15.36 7.18 22.01
CA GLU A 51 16.75 7.54 22.34
C GLU A 51 17.76 6.52 21.80
N ARG A 52 17.44 5.22 21.84
CA ARG A 52 18.27 4.16 21.23
C ARG A 52 18.41 4.39 19.72
N LEU A 53 17.32 4.73 19.04
CA LEU A 53 17.34 4.98 17.60
C LEU A 53 18.11 6.27 17.27
N GLN A 54 18.02 7.29 18.12
CA GLN A 54 18.83 8.51 17.96
C GLN A 54 20.35 8.25 18.09
N LYS A 55 20.74 7.24 18.87
CA LYS A 55 22.13 6.81 19.01
C LYS A 55 22.63 5.92 17.89
N GLY A 56 21.79 5.61 16.90
CA GLY A 56 22.17 4.91 15.70
C GLY A 56 21.76 3.43 15.62
N GLU A 57 21.02 2.90 16.60
CA GLU A 57 20.46 1.55 16.48
C GLU A 57 19.46 1.51 15.32
N ASP A 58 19.41 0.38 14.61
CA ASP A 58 18.52 0.19 13.46
C ASP A 58 17.07 -0.01 13.90
N MET A 59 16.18 0.83 13.37
CA MET A 59 14.78 0.86 13.76
C MET A 59 14.05 -0.47 13.52
N GLU A 60 14.25 -1.10 12.36
CA GLU A 60 13.62 -2.38 12.05
C GLU A 60 14.10 -3.49 12.97
N THR A 61 15.41 -3.56 13.19
CA THR A 61 16.01 -4.57 14.09
C THR A 61 15.47 -4.43 15.50
N VAL A 62 15.48 -3.22 16.05
CA VAL A 62 14.95 -2.92 17.38
C VAL A 62 13.46 -3.20 17.46
N GLY A 63 12.70 -2.69 16.51
CA GLY A 63 11.24 -2.82 16.49
C GLY A 63 10.77 -4.25 16.37
N LYS A 64 11.37 -5.04 15.47
CA LYS A 64 11.05 -6.47 15.31
C LYS A 64 11.39 -7.28 16.56
N ALA A 65 12.53 -7.02 17.17
CA ALA A 65 12.94 -7.71 18.39
C ALA A 65 11.97 -7.41 19.55
N LEU A 66 11.56 -6.16 19.72
CA LEU A 66 10.59 -5.75 20.74
C LEU A 66 9.20 -6.36 20.47
N ALA A 67 8.76 -6.34 19.23
CA ALA A 67 7.46 -6.91 18.84
C ALA A 67 7.43 -8.43 19.03
N GLU A 68 8.52 -9.12 18.75
CA GLU A 68 8.61 -10.57 18.97
C GLU A 68 8.57 -10.91 20.47
N LYS A 69 9.23 -10.12 21.30
CA LYS A 69 9.26 -10.29 22.75
C LYS A 69 7.91 -9.99 23.42
N ASP A 70 7.16 -9.03 22.89
CA ASP A 70 5.89 -8.59 23.47
C ASP A 70 4.87 -8.24 22.37
N LYS A 71 4.33 -9.27 21.74
CA LYS A 71 3.38 -9.14 20.62
C LYS A 71 2.07 -8.47 21.01
N GLU A 72 1.72 -8.52 22.27
CA GLU A 72 0.49 -7.90 22.76
C GLU A 72 0.60 -6.37 22.81
N HIS A 73 1.76 -5.85 23.22
CA HIS A 73 1.93 -4.42 23.47
C HIS A 73 2.76 -3.69 22.41
N VAL A 74 3.54 -4.39 21.60
CA VAL A 74 4.42 -3.76 20.62
C VAL A 74 4.18 -4.35 19.22
N ALA A 75 4.06 -3.48 18.24
CA ALA A 75 4.05 -3.85 16.83
C ALA A 75 5.11 -3.05 16.07
N CYS A 76 5.78 -3.69 15.13
CA CYS A 76 6.69 -3.03 14.21
C CYS A 76 6.23 -3.36 12.79
N GLU A 77 5.91 -2.32 12.02
CA GLU A 77 5.29 -2.50 10.70
C GLU A 77 5.93 -1.61 9.66
N TYR A 78 6.17 -2.21 8.49
CA TYR A 78 6.53 -1.50 7.27
C TYR A 78 5.26 -1.24 6.46
N VAL A 79 5.07 0.01 6.05
CA VAL A 79 3.97 0.43 5.18
C VAL A 79 4.55 0.91 3.86
N ARG A 80 4.34 0.13 2.81
CA ARG A 80 4.89 0.43 1.49
C ARG A 80 4.27 1.67 0.87
N CYS A 81 2.97 1.84 1.03
CA CYS A 81 2.22 2.88 0.33
C CYS A 81 1.04 3.35 1.18
N LEU A 82 1.24 4.45 1.89
CA LEU A 82 0.17 5.13 2.63
C LEU A 82 -0.36 6.29 1.79
N LEU A 83 -1.68 6.32 1.63
CA LEU A 83 -2.42 7.43 1.01
C LEU A 83 -3.29 8.13 2.06
N PRO A 84 -3.78 9.34 1.79
CA PRO A 84 -4.67 10.04 2.70
C PRO A 84 -5.91 9.22 3.03
N MET A 85 -6.40 9.35 4.25
CA MET A 85 -7.61 8.72 4.77
C MET A 85 -7.53 7.18 4.91
N GLN A 86 -6.32 6.63 4.91
CA GLN A 86 -6.07 5.20 5.15
C GLN A 86 -5.60 4.90 6.58
N SER A 87 -5.35 5.93 7.37
CA SER A 87 -4.89 5.81 8.75
C SER A 87 -5.52 6.90 9.63
N LEU A 88 -5.28 6.80 10.94
CA LEU A 88 -5.73 7.84 11.87
C LEU A 88 -5.14 9.20 11.49
N LYS A 89 -5.93 10.26 11.61
CA LYS A 89 -5.53 11.60 11.18
C LYS A 89 -4.19 12.06 11.77
N VAL A 90 -3.98 11.85 13.08
CA VAL A 90 -2.73 12.25 13.75
C VAL A 90 -1.53 11.51 13.17
N PHE A 91 -1.68 10.22 12.87
CA PHE A 91 -0.65 9.41 12.21
C PHE A 91 -0.39 9.89 10.79
N GLU A 92 -1.43 10.13 10.03
CA GLU A 92 -1.35 10.66 8.66
C GLU A 92 -0.65 12.03 8.64
N ASP A 93 -1.02 12.95 9.54
CA ASP A 93 -0.41 14.26 9.64
C ASP A 93 1.12 14.15 9.85
N ALA A 94 1.55 13.23 10.71
CA ALA A 94 2.96 12.96 10.92
C ALA A 94 3.62 12.37 9.67
N ALA A 95 3.00 11.38 9.03
CA ALA A 95 3.52 10.72 7.84
C ALA A 95 3.75 11.71 6.69
N TYR A 96 2.87 12.68 6.53
CA TYR A 96 2.97 13.68 5.46
C TYR A 96 3.84 14.89 5.81
N SER A 97 4.26 15.06 7.06
CA SER A 97 5.04 16.24 7.48
C SER A 97 6.45 15.95 7.97
N LEU A 98 6.74 14.72 8.41
CA LEU A 98 8.06 14.36 8.93
C LEU A 98 9.15 14.49 7.85
N PRO A 99 10.34 14.97 8.21
CA PRO A 99 11.49 14.89 7.31
C PRO A 99 11.81 13.42 6.97
N ILE A 100 12.17 13.16 5.72
CA ILE A 100 12.54 11.81 5.27
C ILE A 100 13.81 11.36 6.01
N GLY A 101 13.80 10.12 6.48
CA GLY A 101 14.93 9.49 7.15
C GLY A 101 15.09 9.81 8.63
N VAL A 102 14.18 10.61 9.20
CA VAL A 102 14.22 11.02 10.61
C VAL A 102 13.16 10.28 11.40
N VAL A 103 13.57 9.62 12.48
CA VAL A 103 12.62 8.98 13.41
C VAL A 103 11.90 10.06 14.21
N SER A 104 10.57 10.01 14.26
CA SER A 104 9.78 10.94 15.04
C SER A 104 9.93 10.73 16.54
N GLU A 105 9.71 11.78 17.33
CA GLU A 105 9.32 11.61 18.72
C GLU A 105 8.01 10.82 18.82
N PRO A 106 7.65 10.26 19.97
CA PRO A 106 6.41 9.50 20.12
C PRO A 106 5.18 10.32 19.69
N VAL A 107 4.43 9.78 18.74
CA VAL A 107 3.18 10.36 18.23
C VAL A 107 2.01 9.65 18.89
N ARG A 108 1.19 10.41 19.60
CA ARG A 108 0.04 9.87 20.32
C ARG A 108 -1.17 9.68 19.40
N THR A 109 -1.69 8.47 19.35
CA THR A 109 -2.98 8.15 18.73
C THR A 109 -3.87 7.41 19.73
N LYS A 110 -5.11 7.10 19.37
CA LYS A 110 -5.98 6.28 20.23
C LYS A 110 -5.44 4.86 20.50
N LEU A 111 -4.50 4.39 19.66
CA LEU A 111 -3.90 3.05 19.80
C LEU A 111 -2.74 3.04 20.79
N GLY A 112 -2.08 4.17 20.98
CA GLY A 112 -0.88 4.27 21.80
C GLY A 112 0.09 5.30 21.28
N PHE A 113 1.38 5.00 21.38
CA PHE A 113 2.47 5.87 20.92
C PHE A 113 3.19 5.21 19.75
N HIS A 114 3.38 5.98 18.68
CA HIS A 114 4.08 5.54 17.49
C HIS A 114 5.42 6.26 17.35
N LEU A 115 6.47 5.52 17.04
CA LEU A 115 7.70 6.08 16.46
C LEU A 115 7.61 5.85 14.96
N ILE A 116 7.76 6.91 14.16
CA ILE A 116 7.55 6.88 12.72
C ILE A 116 8.80 7.33 11.99
N LYS A 117 9.22 6.59 10.98
CA LYS A 117 10.29 6.98 10.06
C LYS A 117 9.76 6.90 8.63
N VAL A 118 9.71 8.03 7.96
CA VAL A 118 9.35 8.11 6.54
C VAL A 118 10.58 7.79 5.69
N HIS A 119 10.46 6.80 4.81
CA HIS A 119 11.54 6.41 3.89
C HIS A 119 11.49 7.21 2.60
N SER A 120 10.31 7.42 2.06
CA SER A 120 10.12 8.16 0.81
C SER A 120 8.69 8.68 0.68
N ARG A 121 8.51 9.70 -0.18
CA ARG A 121 7.23 10.12 -0.70
C ARG A 121 7.32 10.08 -2.22
N LYS A 122 6.42 9.33 -2.85
CA LYS A 122 6.44 9.09 -4.30
C LYS A 122 5.23 9.73 -4.95
N PRO A 123 5.39 10.34 -6.14
CA PRO A 123 4.25 10.86 -6.88
C PRO A 123 3.19 9.79 -7.12
N ASN A 124 1.93 10.18 -7.01
CA ASN A 124 0.80 9.30 -7.30
C ASN A 124 0.46 9.39 -8.79
N PRO A 125 0.64 8.29 -9.55
CA PRO A 125 0.43 8.32 -11.00
C PRO A 125 -1.04 8.26 -11.43
N GLY A 126 -1.96 8.10 -10.48
CA GLY A 126 -3.37 7.94 -10.78
C GLY A 126 -3.80 6.48 -10.80
N ARG A 127 -4.56 6.08 -11.82
CA ARG A 127 -5.16 4.75 -11.90
C ARG A 127 -4.92 4.11 -13.26
N VAL A 128 -4.87 2.78 -13.27
CA VAL A 128 -4.73 1.99 -14.50
C VAL A 128 -5.81 0.92 -14.60
N HIS A 129 -6.15 0.56 -15.83
CA HIS A 129 -7.05 -0.53 -16.16
C HIS A 129 -6.29 -1.49 -17.05
N VAL A 130 -6.14 -2.71 -16.61
CA VAL A 130 -5.32 -3.73 -17.29
C VAL A 130 -6.09 -5.04 -17.42
N ALA A 131 -5.65 -5.86 -18.37
CA ALA A 131 -5.92 -7.29 -18.38
C ALA A 131 -4.61 -8.04 -18.08
N HIS A 132 -4.71 -9.23 -17.49
CA HIS A 132 -3.53 -10.04 -17.25
C HIS A 132 -3.79 -11.53 -17.50
N ILE A 133 -2.71 -12.25 -17.73
CA ILE A 133 -2.66 -13.70 -17.76
C ILE A 133 -1.69 -14.13 -16.67
N LEU A 134 -2.17 -14.92 -15.71
CA LEU A 134 -1.35 -15.43 -14.61
C LEU A 134 -1.03 -16.90 -14.84
N ILE A 135 0.24 -17.23 -14.94
CA ILE A 135 0.71 -18.60 -14.84
C ILE A 135 1.02 -18.84 -13.36
N ALA A 136 0.03 -19.37 -12.67
CA ALA A 136 0.02 -19.43 -11.20
C ALA A 136 0.97 -20.50 -10.64
N PHE A 137 1.66 -20.13 -9.55
CA PHE A 137 2.36 -21.10 -8.73
C PHE A 137 1.33 -21.90 -7.90
N PRO A 138 1.63 -23.17 -7.55
CA PRO A 138 0.79 -23.93 -6.64
C PRO A 138 0.69 -23.24 -5.28
N LYS A 139 -0.52 -23.20 -4.70
CA LYS A 139 -0.79 -22.44 -3.47
C LYS A 139 -0.12 -23.00 -2.23
N ASP A 140 0.05 -24.32 -2.15
CA ASP A 140 0.40 -25.03 -0.92
C ASP A 140 1.78 -25.70 -0.96
N SER A 141 2.59 -25.43 -1.97
CA SER A 141 3.92 -26.05 -2.07
C SER A 141 4.99 -25.01 -2.34
N ALA A 142 6.10 -25.12 -1.62
CA ALA A 142 7.29 -24.35 -1.92
C ALA A 142 7.81 -24.75 -3.30
N ILE A 143 7.96 -23.78 -4.20
CA ILE A 143 8.50 -24.01 -5.53
C ILE A 143 10.01 -23.90 -5.45
N GLN A 144 10.68 -25.03 -5.69
CA GLN A 144 12.14 -25.07 -5.73
C GLN A 144 12.68 -24.64 -7.10
N ASP A 145 11.91 -24.92 -8.17
CA ASP A 145 12.25 -24.55 -9.53
C ASP A 145 11.03 -24.01 -10.29
N SER A 146 11.09 -22.75 -10.64
CA SER A 146 10.03 -22.05 -11.37
C SER A 146 10.23 -22.04 -12.88
N SER A 147 11.26 -22.72 -13.41
CA SER A 147 11.62 -22.63 -14.84
C SER A 147 10.54 -23.12 -15.79
N ALA A 148 9.79 -24.15 -15.44
CA ALA A 148 8.68 -24.65 -16.26
C ALA A 148 7.53 -23.63 -16.36
N PHE A 149 7.23 -22.94 -15.26
CA PHE A 149 6.21 -21.88 -15.21
C PHE A 149 6.65 -20.68 -16.05
N LEU A 150 7.91 -20.29 -15.94
CA LEU A 150 8.48 -19.19 -16.71
C LEU A 150 8.44 -19.52 -18.23
N ALA A 151 8.86 -20.73 -18.60
CA ALA A 151 8.84 -21.18 -19.99
C ALA A 151 7.42 -21.13 -20.58
N LYS A 152 6.42 -21.56 -19.80
CA LYS A 152 5.01 -21.49 -20.20
C LYS A 152 4.54 -20.04 -20.38
N ALA A 153 4.88 -19.16 -19.45
CA ALA A 153 4.56 -17.73 -19.55
C ALA A 153 5.21 -17.09 -20.78
N GLN A 154 6.47 -17.39 -21.03
CA GLN A 154 7.21 -16.88 -22.18
C GLN A 154 6.62 -17.39 -23.51
N ALA A 155 6.17 -18.65 -23.56
CA ALA A 155 5.52 -19.21 -24.76
C ALA A 155 4.19 -18.51 -25.05
N ILE A 156 3.39 -18.22 -24.02
CA ILE A 156 2.14 -17.47 -24.17
C ILE A 156 2.42 -16.03 -24.56
N TYR A 157 3.41 -15.39 -23.96
CA TYR A 157 3.84 -14.04 -24.31
C TYR A 157 4.20 -13.93 -25.80
N LYS A 158 4.94 -14.91 -26.30
CA LYS A 158 5.29 -14.99 -27.73
C LYS A 158 4.06 -15.10 -28.62
N GLN A 159 3.09 -15.92 -28.23
CA GLN A 159 1.81 -16.05 -28.97
C GLN A 159 1.07 -14.71 -29.04
N VAL A 160 1.02 -13.95 -27.94
CA VAL A 160 0.41 -12.62 -27.92
C VAL A 160 1.14 -11.66 -28.86
N GLN A 161 2.48 -11.67 -28.83
CA GLN A 161 3.30 -10.85 -29.72
C GLN A 161 3.07 -11.20 -31.22
N GLU A 162 2.78 -12.45 -31.51
CA GLU A 162 2.50 -12.93 -32.87
C GLU A 162 1.04 -12.73 -33.32
N GLY A 163 0.23 -12.06 -32.48
CA GLY A 163 -1.13 -11.66 -32.83
C GLY A 163 -2.25 -12.55 -32.32
N ALA A 164 -1.96 -13.54 -31.45
CA ALA A 164 -2.99 -14.32 -30.81
C ALA A 164 -3.87 -13.43 -29.90
N ASP A 165 -5.14 -13.78 -29.76
CA ASP A 165 -6.09 -13.03 -28.94
C ASP A 165 -5.77 -13.17 -27.44
N PHE A 166 -5.47 -12.05 -26.81
CA PHE A 166 -5.10 -12.00 -25.38
C PHE A 166 -6.22 -12.54 -24.48
N GLY A 167 -7.45 -12.14 -24.75
CA GLY A 167 -8.60 -12.56 -23.96
C GLY A 167 -8.85 -14.06 -24.01
N GLU A 168 -8.72 -14.68 -25.21
CA GLU A 168 -8.87 -16.13 -25.39
C GLU A 168 -7.74 -16.88 -24.66
N LEU A 169 -6.51 -16.39 -24.72
CA LEU A 169 -5.39 -16.99 -23.97
C LEU A 169 -5.58 -16.85 -22.45
N ALA A 170 -6.13 -15.73 -21.99
CA ALA A 170 -6.47 -15.54 -20.58
C ALA A 170 -7.52 -16.57 -20.12
N LYS A 171 -8.57 -16.78 -20.90
CA LYS A 171 -9.60 -17.80 -20.58
C LYS A 171 -9.02 -19.20 -20.51
N GLU A 172 -8.09 -19.52 -21.40
CA GLU A 172 -7.52 -20.87 -21.52
C GLU A 172 -6.46 -21.14 -20.44
N TYR A 173 -5.57 -20.17 -20.19
CA TYR A 173 -4.35 -20.40 -19.39
C TYR A 173 -4.27 -19.68 -18.06
N SER A 174 -5.04 -18.62 -17.86
CA SER A 174 -4.87 -17.81 -16.65
C SER A 174 -5.29 -18.56 -15.39
N GLY A 175 -4.40 -18.57 -14.38
CA GLY A 175 -4.67 -19.12 -13.07
C GLY A 175 -5.49 -18.18 -12.17
N ASP A 176 -5.75 -16.95 -12.59
CA ASP A 176 -6.69 -16.06 -11.91
C ASP A 176 -8.10 -16.29 -12.47
N ALA A 177 -8.81 -17.23 -11.85
CA ALA A 177 -10.12 -17.67 -12.33
C ALA A 177 -11.15 -16.53 -12.42
N ALA A 178 -11.09 -15.56 -11.51
CA ALA A 178 -12.04 -14.45 -11.50
C ALA A 178 -11.90 -13.55 -12.73
N SER A 179 -10.67 -13.20 -13.12
CA SER A 179 -10.44 -12.37 -14.29
C SER A 179 -10.42 -13.17 -15.60
N ALA A 180 -10.02 -14.45 -15.56
CA ALA A 180 -9.99 -15.31 -16.76
C ALA A 180 -11.35 -15.33 -17.47
N LYS A 181 -12.45 -15.41 -16.74
CA LYS A 181 -13.82 -15.36 -17.25
C LYS A 181 -14.15 -14.06 -17.98
N LYS A 182 -13.41 -13.01 -17.70
CA LYS A 182 -13.56 -11.65 -18.24
C LYS A 182 -12.41 -11.30 -19.18
N GLU A 183 -11.85 -12.29 -19.89
CA GLU A 183 -10.73 -12.09 -20.81
C GLU A 183 -9.46 -11.55 -20.14
N GLY A 184 -9.30 -11.82 -18.83
CA GLY A 184 -8.19 -11.35 -18.02
C GLY A 184 -8.36 -9.94 -17.46
N VAL A 185 -9.48 -9.27 -17.73
CA VAL A 185 -9.72 -7.88 -17.32
C VAL A 185 -9.89 -7.76 -15.82
N LEU A 186 -9.10 -6.87 -15.22
CA LEU A 186 -9.16 -6.51 -13.81
C LEU A 186 -9.89 -5.17 -13.62
N PRO A 187 -10.48 -4.93 -12.44
CA PRO A 187 -10.96 -3.60 -12.11
C PRO A 187 -9.85 -2.55 -12.17
N TRP A 188 -10.22 -1.29 -12.35
CA TRP A 188 -9.29 -0.18 -12.19
C TRP A 188 -8.60 -0.22 -10.83
N PHE A 189 -7.31 0.08 -10.78
CA PHE A 189 -6.60 0.17 -9.51
C PHE A 189 -5.59 1.31 -9.51
N GLY A 190 -5.25 1.75 -8.31
CA GLY A 190 -4.20 2.73 -8.04
C GLY A 190 -3.05 2.11 -7.28
N VAL A 191 -2.10 2.95 -6.87
CA VAL A 191 -0.94 2.52 -6.08
C VAL A 191 -1.37 1.94 -4.73
N GLY A 192 -0.66 0.92 -4.28
CA GLY A 192 -0.92 0.25 -3.00
C GLY A 192 -1.98 -0.85 -3.04
N GLU A 193 -2.70 -1.02 -4.16
CA GLU A 193 -3.78 -2.01 -4.27
C GLU A 193 -3.31 -3.38 -4.78
N MET A 194 -2.23 -3.41 -5.56
CA MET A 194 -1.64 -4.64 -6.09
C MET A 194 -0.24 -4.87 -5.51
N VAL A 195 0.26 -6.10 -5.62
CA VAL A 195 1.65 -6.38 -5.24
C VAL A 195 2.61 -5.54 -6.07
N GLN A 196 3.72 -5.13 -5.47
CA GLN A 196 4.60 -4.12 -6.04
C GLN A 196 5.13 -4.45 -7.45
N PRO A 197 5.62 -5.66 -7.77
CA PRO A 197 6.11 -5.92 -9.13
C PRO A 197 5.04 -5.79 -10.18
N PHE A 198 3.81 -6.21 -9.88
CA PHE A 198 2.65 -6.06 -10.77
C PHE A 198 2.29 -4.59 -10.98
N GLU A 199 2.19 -3.84 -9.91
CA GLU A 199 1.91 -2.40 -9.94
C GLU A 199 2.93 -1.64 -10.78
N GLN A 200 4.22 -1.87 -10.54
CA GLN A 200 5.29 -1.20 -11.29
C GLN A 200 5.21 -1.49 -12.79
N ALA A 201 5.01 -2.75 -13.15
CA ALA A 201 4.91 -3.15 -14.55
C ALA A 201 3.68 -2.53 -15.23
N ALA A 202 2.53 -2.51 -14.53
CA ALA A 202 1.30 -1.92 -15.07
C ALA A 202 1.44 -0.41 -15.31
N PHE A 203 1.96 0.33 -14.33
CA PHE A 203 2.14 1.78 -14.46
C PHE A 203 3.26 2.18 -15.43
N ALA A 204 4.18 1.28 -15.76
CA ALA A 204 5.21 1.52 -16.75
C ALA A 204 4.69 1.46 -18.19
N LEU A 205 3.51 0.87 -18.42
CA LEU A 205 2.88 0.82 -19.74
C LEU A 205 2.34 2.21 -20.12
N SER A 206 2.47 2.58 -21.39
CA SER A 206 2.19 3.94 -21.86
C SER A 206 0.88 4.08 -22.61
N LYS A 207 0.59 3.15 -23.53
CA LYS A 207 -0.54 3.24 -24.45
C LYS A 207 -1.46 2.05 -24.34
N PRO A 208 -2.79 2.22 -24.55
CA PRO A 208 -3.70 1.07 -24.67
C PRO A 208 -3.17 0.05 -25.68
N GLY A 209 -3.16 -1.20 -25.26
CA GLY A 209 -2.61 -2.32 -26.05
C GLY A 209 -1.16 -2.68 -25.75
N ASP A 210 -0.42 -1.83 -25.06
CA ASP A 210 0.96 -2.16 -24.65
C ASP A 210 0.99 -3.39 -23.75
N LEU A 211 2.00 -4.22 -23.93
CA LEU A 211 2.24 -5.42 -23.15
C LEU A 211 3.46 -5.23 -22.25
N SER A 212 3.37 -5.72 -21.02
CA SER A 212 4.55 -5.87 -20.17
C SER A 212 5.38 -7.06 -20.66
N GLU A 213 6.65 -7.08 -20.27
CA GLU A 213 7.39 -8.34 -20.25
C GLU A 213 6.76 -9.28 -19.21
N VAL A 214 7.20 -10.54 -19.17
CA VAL A 214 6.77 -11.47 -18.13
C VAL A 214 7.24 -10.97 -16.76
N VAL A 215 6.30 -10.82 -15.83
CA VAL A 215 6.54 -10.25 -14.50
C VAL A 215 6.35 -11.33 -13.44
N GLU A 216 7.36 -11.53 -12.61
CA GLU A 216 7.27 -12.45 -11.47
C GLU A 216 6.68 -11.74 -10.24
N THR A 217 5.70 -12.39 -9.61
CA THR A 217 5.19 -12.06 -8.29
C THR A 217 5.15 -13.31 -7.43
N ARG A 218 4.78 -13.17 -6.16
CA ARG A 218 4.56 -14.32 -5.27
C ARG A 218 3.49 -15.28 -5.79
N PHE A 219 2.62 -14.83 -6.68
CA PHE A 219 1.52 -15.65 -7.22
C PHE A 219 1.93 -16.47 -8.45
N GLY A 220 2.98 -16.07 -9.14
CA GLY A 220 3.43 -16.69 -10.36
C GLY A 220 3.97 -15.67 -11.36
N TYR A 221 3.86 -15.99 -12.64
CA TYR A 221 4.28 -15.13 -13.74
C TYR A 221 3.08 -14.50 -14.42
N HIS A 222 3.14 -13.20 -14.62
CA HIS A 222 2.06 -12.41 -15.23
C HIS A 222 2.49 -11.84 -16.57
N ILE A 223 1.56 -11.79 -17.50
CA ILE A 223 1.62 -10.96 -18.72
C ILE A 223 0.53 -9.92 -18.56
N ILE A 224 0.87 -8.65 -18.65
CA ILE A 224 -0.04 -7.53 -18.38
C ILE A 224 -0.23 -6.74 -19.67
N LYS A 225 -1.48 -6.46 -20.01
CA LYS A 225 -1.88 -5.63 -21.15
C LYS A 225 -2.60 -4.39 -20.65
N LEU A 226 -2.14 -3.22 -21.08
CA LEU A 226 -2.82 -1.97 -20.73
C LEU A 226 -4.11 -1.81 -21.55
N ILE A 227 -5.21 -1.54 -20.84
CA ILE A 227 -6.49 -1.19 -21.44
C ILE A 227 -6.65 0.32 -21.46
N ASP A 228 -6.44 0.98 -20.32
CA ASP A 228 -6.55 2.43 -20.19
C ASP A 228 -5.76 2.92 -18.98
N LYS A 229 -5.49 4.22 -18.97
CA LYS A 229 -4.71 4.87 -17.93
C LYS A 229 -5.24 6.28 -17.71
N LYS A 230 -5.45 6.65 -16.45
CA LYS A 230 -5.93 7.98 -16.06
C LYS A 230 -5.04 8.55 -15.00
N GLY A 231 -4.75 9.85 -15.09
CA GLY A 231 -4.17 10.61 -13.99
C GLY A 231 -5.14 10.68 -12.81
N ARG A 232 -4.73 11.32 -11.73
CA ARG A 232 -5.63 11.56 -10.61
C ARG A 232 -6.84 12.37 -11.09
N PRO A 233 -8.05 12.07 -10.60
CA PRO A 233 -9.20 12.95 -10.81
C PRO A 233 -8.90 14.37 -10.31
N SER A 234 -9.56 15.36 -10.90
CA SER A 234 -9.44 16.74 -10.40
C SER A 234 -10.07 16.90 -9.02
N PHE A 235 -9.69 17.95 -8.30
CA PHE A 235 -10.32 18.25 -7.01
C PHE A 235 -11.84 18.40 -7.14
N GLU A 236 -12.32 19.05 -8.18
CA GLU A 236 -13.73 19.26 -8.44
C GLU A 236 -14.48 17.92 -8.57
N GLU A 237 -13.87 16.92 -9.20
CA GLU A 237 -14.45 15.58 -9.34
C GLU A 237 -14.47 14.82 -8.01
N GLU A 238 -13.46 15.03 -7.16
CA GLU A 238 -13.27 14.30 -5.90
C GLU A 238 -13.92 14.98 -4.69
N GLU A 239 -14.20 16.26 -4.76
CA GLU A 239 -14.61 17.09 -3.60
C GLU A 239 -15.76 16.50 -2.80
N LYS A 240 -16.83 16.08 -3.47
CA LYS A 240 -18.02 15.52 -2.81
C LYS A 240 -17.74 14.21 -2.11
N ALA A 241 -16.98 13.33 -2.77
CA ALA A 241 -16.60 12.03 -2.20
C ALA A 241 -15.68 12.21 -0.99
N LEU A 242 -14.72 13.12 -1.07
CA LEU A 242 -13.82 13.44 0.05
C LEU A 242 -14.59 14.03 1.23
N SER A 243 -15.45 15.01 0.99
CA SER A 243 -16.26 15.63 2.05
C SER A 243 -17.17 14.62 2.73
N ARG A 244 -17.76 13.70 1.98
CA ARG A 244 -18.56 12.59 2.53
C ARG A 244 -17.74 11.67 3.41
N ARG A 245 -16.58 11.24 2.95
CA ARG A 245 -15.68 10.37 3.71
C ARG A 245 -15.19 11.04 4.99
N MET A 246 -14.85 12.32 4.93
CA MET A 246 -14.44 13.11 6.08
C MET A 246 -15.60 13.30 7.08
N GLY A 247 -16.83 13.49 6.60
CA GLY A 247 -18.02 13.64 7.43
C GLY A 247 -18.46 12.33 8.10
N GLN A 248 -18.12 11.18 7.54
CA GLN A 248 -18.34 9.87 8.16
C GLN A 248 -17.32 9.60 9.29
N GLY A 249 -16.33 10.47 9.41
CA GLY A 249 -15.52 10.73 10.56
C GLY A 249 -14.57 9.62 10.97
N GLU A 250 -13.90 9.91 12.05
CA GLU A 250 -12.92 9.11 12.78
C GLU A 250 -13.39 7.68 13.15
N ARG A 251 -14.63 7.36 12.85
CA ARG A 251 -15.29 6.09 13.24
C ARG A 251 -14.84 4.87 12.45
N ASN A 252 -14.28 5.06 11.25
CA ASN A 252 -14.00 3.94 10.33
C ASN A 252 -12.53 3.80 9.93
N PHE A 253 -11.64 4.65 10.45
CA PHE A 253 -10.21 4.49 10.24
C PHE A 253 -9.59 3.65 11.34
N GLU A 254 -10.02 2.40 11.44
CA GLU A 254 -9.17 1.42 12.06
C GLU A 254 -7.96 1.27 11.15
N LEU A 255 -6.78 1.48 11.73
CA LEU A 255 -5.52 1.11 11.10
C LEU A 255 -5.61 -0.37 10.76
N SER A 256 -6.12 -0.67 9.57
CA SER A 256 -5.93 -1.96 8.95
C SER A 256 -4.48 -2.03 8.46
N LEU A 257 -3.54 -1.74 9.36
CA LEU A 257 -2.11 -1.91 9.12
C LEU A 257 -1.71 -3.38 9.11
N ILE A 258 -2.66 -4.28 9.30
CA ILE A 258 -2.39 -5.70 9.53
C ILE A 258 -2.44 -6.53 8.24
N HIS A 259 -2.75 -5.94 7.09
CA HIS A 259 -2.93 -6.72 5.86
C HIS A 259 -2.23 -6.09 4.66
N ILE A 260 -0.89 -6.10 4.70
CA ILE A 260 -0.10 -6.06 3.47
C ILE A 260 1.00 -7.11 3.55
#